data_6b9523e6c4481aada8a70c6f049f4c9a
#
_entry.id   6b9523e6c4481aada8a70c6f049f4c9a
#
_cell.length_a   1.000
_cell.length_b   1.000
_cell.length_c   1.000
_cell.angle_alpha   90.00
_cell.angle_beta   90.00
_cell.angle_gamma   90.00
#
_symmetry.space_group_name_H-M   'P 1'
#
loop_
_entity.id
_entity.type
_entity.pdbx_description
1 polymer ?
#
loop_
_entity_poly.entity_id
_entity_poly.type
_entity_poly.pdbx_seq_one_letter_code
_entity_poly.pdbx_strand_id
1 'polypeptide(L)'
;PPRSTLFPYTTLFRSKEYTSLPINYPVCEHSSCLMAATCLHQVAYSMMLEQNAEYLRLINPTRCSKDEACTYYRDKKPVIFARGFTNFQKRMYPQQYDQFMTTLILHFGRNQYFKRRRGDILLPPEEQEVIRLMLEKVGADSKMDFDKYEEHINWSA
;
A
#
# COMPACT_ATOMS: atom_id res chain seq x y z
N PRO A 1 28.75 36.06 10.52
CA PRO A 1 28.14 34.77 10.84
C PRO A 1 27.50 34.16 9.58
N PRO A 2 27.78 32.90 9.24
CA PRO A 2 27.20 32.27 8.05
C PRO A 2 25.73 31.96 8.31
N ARG A 3 24.90 32.40 7.39
CA ARG A 3 23.47 32.09 7.35
C ARG A 3 23.30 30.60 7.08
N SER A 4 22.64 29.91 8.02
CA SER A 4 22.16 28.54 7.85
C SER A 4 21.22 28.49 6.64
N THR A 5 21.66 27.91 5.55
CA THR A 5 20.79 27.52 4.44
C THR A 5 19.94 26.33 4.90
N LEU A 6 18.76 26.61 5.40
CA LEU A 6 17.70 25.64 5.60
C LEU A 6 17.38 25.02 4.23
N PHE A 7 17.56 23.72 4.11
CA PHE A 7 17.32 22.97 2.89
C PHE A 7 15.84 23.07 2.49
N PRO A 8 15.51 23.54 1.27
CA PRO A 8 14.13 23.67 0.80
C PRO A 8 13.50 22.33 0.35
N TYR A 9 14.19 21.21 0.56
CA TYR A 9 13.73 19.90 0.06
C TYR A 9 12.69 19.17 0.93
N THR A 10 12.44 19.65 2.15
CA THR A 10 11.50 18.97 3.07
C THR A 10 10.03 19.32 2.84
N THR A 11 9.72 20.36 2.07
CA THR A 11 8.34 20.86 1.96
C THR A 11 7.58 20.34 0.73
N LEU A 12 8.25 19.84 -0.29
CA LEU A 12 7.61 19.39 -1.53
C LEU A 12 7.14 17.93 -1.54
N PHE A 13 7.66 17.09 -0.64
CA PHE A 13 7.20 15.70 -0.48
C PHE A 13 5.99 15.54 0.47
N ARG A 14 5.51 16.63 1.06
CA ARG A 14 4.58 16.62 2.20
C ARG A 14 3.10 16.47 1.85
N SER A 15 2.66 16.57 0.61
CA SER A 15 1.23 16.84 0.38
C SER A 15 0.42 15.84 -0.43
N LYS A 16 1.01 14.81 -1.06
CA LYS A 16 0.24 13.83 -1.85
C LYS A 16 0.42 12.36 -1.44
N GLU A 17 1.57 11.98 -0.91
CA GLU A 17 1.89 10.57 -0.64
C GLU A 17 1.31 10.05 0.68
N TYR A 18 1.09 10.92 1.66
CA TYR A 18 0.69 10.52 3.02
C TYR A 18 -0.76 10.90 3.38
N THR A 19 -1.58 11.32 2.44
CA THR A 19 -2.97 11.72 2.70
C THR A 19 -3.90 10.59 3.13
N SER A 20 -3.43 9.34 3.07
CA SER A 20 -4.21 8.14 3.39
C SER A 20 -3.71 7.38 4.62
N LEU A 21 -2.96 8.04 5.53
CA LEU A 21 -2.51 7.41 6.77
C LEU A 21 -3.71 6.90 7.58
N PRO A 22 -3.80 5.57 7.83
CA PRO A 22 -4.89 5.02 8.63
C PRO A 22 -4.83 5.52 10.08
N ILE A 23 -5.97 5.91 10.65
CA ILE A 23 -6.08 6.48 12.01
C ILE A 23 -5.46 5.56 13.07
N ASN A 24 -5.57 4.24 12.89
CA ASN A 24 -5.08 3.24 13.84
C ASN A 24 -3.78 2.56 13.37
N TYR A 25 -3.04 3.20 12.46
CA TYR A 25 -1.76 2.63 12.02
C TYR A 25 -0.79 2.54 13.19
N PRO A 26 -0.13 1.38 13.40
CA PRO A 26 0.82 1.24 14.50
C PRO A 26 2.06 2.09 14.22
N VAL A 27 2.52 2.85 15.21
CA VAL A 27 3.65 3.77 15.09
C VAL A 27 4.79 3.37 16.02
N CYS A 28 6.01 3.80 15.68
CA CYS A 28 7.21 3.56 16.46
C CYS A 28 7.81 4.90 16.92
N GLU A 29 8.06 5.06 18.23
CA GLU A 29 8.59 6.30 18.82
C GLU A 29 10.13 6.43 18.73
N HIS A 30 10.84 5.38 18.28
CA HIS A 30 12.30 5.35 18.28
C HIS A 30 12.92 6.19 17.16
N SER A 31 12.99 7.50 17.36
CA SER A 31 13.66 8.43 16.41
C SER A 31 15.16 8.18 16.27
N SER A 32 15.81 7.59 17.29
CA SER A 32 17.22 7.22 17.29
C SER A 32 17.53 5.87 16.62
N CYS A 33 16.52 5.17 16.09
CA CYS A 33 16.71 3.93 15.36
C CYS A 33 17.49 4.18 14.06
N LEU A 34 18.43 3.31 13.72
CA LEU A 34 19.22 3.41 12.48
C LEU A 34 18.32 3.43 11.22
N MET A 35 17.17 2.76 11.27
CA MET A 35 16.22 2.67 10.18
C MET A 35 15.09 3.73 10.26
N ALA A 36 15.12 4.66 11.23
CA ALA A 36 14.04 5.61 11.45
C ALA A 36 13.67 6.41 10.19
N ALA A 37 14.67 6.87 9.45
CA ALA A 37 14.49 7.70 8.24
C ALA A 37 13.75 6.99 7.11
N THR A 38 13.78 5.66 7.06
CA THR A 38 13.16 4.84 6.01
C THR A 38 12.00 4.00 6.51
N CYS A 39 11.78 3.95 7.83
CA CYS A 39 10.75 3.13 8.45
C CYS A 39 9.39 3.81 8.41
N LEU A 40 8.40 3.16 7.81
CA LEU A 40 7.04 3.68 7.68
C LEU A 40 6.37 3.93 9.05
N HIS A 41 6.61 3.08 10.06
CA HIS A 41 6.08 3.27 11.41
C HIS A 41 6.64 4.52 12.10
N GLN A 42 7.90 4.88 11.85
CA GLN A 42 8.51 6.09 12.40
C GLN A 42 8.03 7.34 11.65
N VAL A 43 7.90 7.26 10.32
CA VAL A 43 7.31 8.33 9.50
C VAL A 43 5.88 8.61 9.94
N ALA A 44 5.06 7.57 10.14
CA ALA A 44 3.69 7.70 10.63
C ALA A 44 3.63 8.33 12.04
N TYR A 45 4.57 7.98 12.94
CA TYR A 45 4.67 8.58 14.26
C TYR A 45 4.85 10.11 14.17
N SER A 46 5.83 10.56 13.39
CA SER A 46 6.09 11.98 13.18
C SER A 46 4.88 12.72 12.61
N MET A 47 4.20 12.11 11.65
CA MET A 47 3.00 12.69 11.02
C MET A 47 1.83 12.80 12.02
N MET A 48 1.59 11.78 12.83
CA MET A 48 0.51 11.80 13.83
C MET A 48 0.76 12.84 14.90
N LEU A 49 2.02 13.03 15.32
CA LEU A 49 2.39 14.12 16.25
C LEU A 49 2.13 15.51 15.64
N GLU A 50 2.50 15.72 14.38
CA GLU A 50 2.24 16.99 13.67
C GLU A 50 0.75 17.29 13.53
N GLN A 51 -0.08 16.25 13.40
CA GLN A 51 -1.54 16.35 13.32
C GLN A 51 -2.21 16.48 14.69
N ASN A 52 -1.44 16.52 15.78
CA ASN A 52 -1.93 16.53 17.17
C ASN A 52 -2.92 15.39 17.46
N ALA A 53 -2.59 14.18 17.00
CA ALA A 53 -3.42 12.99 17.24
C ALA A 53 -3.60 12.78 18.76
N GLU A 54 -4.85 12.64 19.19
CA GLU A 54 -5.20 12.47 20.61
C GLU A 54 -4.68 11.14 21.19
N TYR A 55 -4.67 10.10 20.35
CA TYR A 55 -4.22 8.76 20.72
C TYR A 55 -3.26 8.19 19.68
N LEU A 56 -2.26 7.43 20.14
CA LEU A 56 -1.30 6.73 19.30
C LEU A 56 -1.30 5.25 19.63
N ARG A 57 -1.30 4.41 18.59
CA ARG A 57 -1.10 2.97 18.72
C ARG A 57 0.40 2.67 18.60
N LEU A 58 1.10 2.59 19.74
CA LEU A 58 2.53 2.32 19.76
C LEU A 58 2.84 0.82 19.57
N ILE A 59 3.85 0.52 18.76
CA ILE A 59 4.54 -0.77 18.76
C ILE A 59 5.30 -0.84 20.10
N ASN A 60 5.25 -1.99 20.76
CA ASN A 60 5.94 -2.17 22.06
C ASN A 60 7.44 -1.84 21.92
N PRO A 61 7.94 -0.77 22.57
CA PRO A 61 9.32 -0.30 22.40
C PRO A 61 10.38 -1.33 22.78
N THR A 62 10.07 -2.23 23.72
CA THR A 62 11.01 -3.26 24.17
C THR A 62 11.22 -4.38 23.16
N ARG A 63 10.36 -4.47 22.16
CA ARG A 63 10.45 -5.49 21.09
C ARG A 63 11.07 -4.97 19.80
N CYS A 64 11.40 -3.69 19.73
CA CYS A 64 12.08 -3.09 18.59
C CYS A 64 13.59 -3.18 18.76
N SER A 65 14.28 -3.86 17.85
CA SER A 65 15.75 -4.01 17.89
C SER A 65 16.51 -2.72 17.55
N LYS A 66 15.87 -1.72 16.95
CA LYS A 66 16.43 -0.41 16.55
C LYS A 66 17.54 -0.48 15.48
N ASP A 67 17.60 -1.57 14.76
CA ASP A 67 18.59 -1.87 13.72
C ASP A 67 17.92 -2.49 12.48
N GLU A 68 18.73 -2.97 11.53
CA GLU A 68 18.28 -3.60 10.30
C GLU A 68 17.51 -4.92 10.53
N ALA A 69 17.69 -5.56 11.70
CA ALA A 69 17.01 -6.80 12.07
C ALA A 69 15.62 -6.58 12.68
N CYS A 70 15.13 -5.34 12.74
CA CYS A 70 13.84 -5.03 13.33
C CYS A 70 12.70 -5.73 12.58
N THR A 71 11.99 -6.65 13.27
CA THR A 71 10.87 -7.42 12.70
C THR A 71 9.68 -6.55 12.31
N TYR A 72 9.58 -5.36 12.89
CA TYR A 72 8.53 -4.37 12.59
C TYR A 72 8.92 -3.39 11.48
N TYR A 73 10.15 -3.46 10.95
CA TYR A 73 10.54 -2.56 9.88
C TYR A 73 9.60 -2.69 8.68
N ARG A 74 9.15 -1.54 8.17
CA ARG A 74 8.39 -1.42 6.92
C ARG A 74 8.98 -0.28 6.11
N ASP A 75 9.38 -0.57 4.88
CA ASP A 75 9.95 0.44 3.98
C ASP A 75 8.87 1.47 3.59
N LYS A 76 9.22 2.74 3.67
CA LYS A 76 8.35 3.84 3.26
C LYS A 76 8.29 4.05 1.74
N LYS A 77 9.06 3.29 0.95
CA LYS A 77 9.05 3.44 -0.51
C LYS A 77 7.67 3.19 -1.08
N PRO A 78 7.22 4.06 -2.00
CA PRO A 78 6.00 3.80 -2.73
C PRO A 78 6.09 2.50 -3.52
N VAL A 79 4.97 1.81 -3.63
CA VAL A 79 4.80 0.62 -4.46
C VAL A 79 3.71 0.86 -5.50
N ILE A 80 3.73 0.07 -6.58
CA ILE A 80 2.79 0.22 -7.67
C ILE A 80 1.47 -0.47 -7.31
N PHE A 81 0.42 0.34 -7.17
CA PHE A 81 -0.95 -0.12 -7.07
C PHE A 81 -1.58 -0.16 -8.46
N ALA A 82 -2.45 -1.11 -8.69
CA ALA A 82 -3.27 -1.17 -9.89
C ALA A 82 -4.69 -0.63 -9.62
N ARG A 83 -5.37 -0.21 -10.68
CA ARG A 83 -6.75 0.27 -10.61
C ARG A 83 -7.54 -0.29 -11.76
N GLY A 84 -8.57 -1.08 -11.46
CA GLY A 84 -9.48 -1.63 -12.43
C GLY A 84 -8.91 -2.75 -13.31
N PHE A 85 -9.77 -3.62 -13.77
CA PHE A 85 -9.45 -4.68 -14.74
C PHE A 85 -10.66 -4.97 -15.65
N THR A 86 -11.29 -3.91 -16.15
CA THR A 86 -12.47 -4.00 -17.01
C THR A 86 -12.17 -4.63 -18.36
N ASN A 87 -10.94 -4.48 -18.84
CA ASN A 87 -10.49 -5.00 -20.13
C ASN A 87 -10.21 -6.50 -20.15
N PHE A 88 -10.07 -7.15 -19.00
CA PHE A 88 -9.76 -8.58 -18.92
C PHE A 88 -10.83 -9.43 -19.60
N GLN A 89 -12.10 -9.08 -19.41
CA GLN A 89 -13.23 -9.78 -20.06
C GLN A 89 -13.12 -9.86 -21.57
N LYS A 90 -12.60 -8.80 -22.21
CA LYS A 90 -12.48 -8.74 -23.69
C LYS A 90 -11.39 -9.67 -24.25
N ARG A 91 -10.47 -10.11 -23.39
CA ARG A 91 -9.30 -10.92 -23.74
C ARG A 91 -9.38 -12.36 -23.23
N MET A 92 -10.55 -12.76 -22.72
CA MET A 92 -10.83 -14.11 -22.21
C MET A 92 -11.97 -14.76 -22.95
N TYR A 93 -11.92 -16.07 -23.08
CA TYR A 93 -13.09 -16.83 -23.54
C TYR A 93 -14.22 -16.75 -22.49
N PRO A 94 -15.50 -16.80 -22.91
CA PRO A 94 -16.63 -16.65 -21.99
C PRO A 94 -16.58 -17.57 -20.77
N GLN A 95 -16.20 -18.84 -20.95
CA GLN A 95 -16.08 -19.81 -19.87
C GLN A 95 -14.94 -19.48 -18.89
N GLN A 96 -13.79 -19.01 -19.41
CA GLN A 96 -12.68 -18.57 -18.58
C GLN A 96 -13.09 -17.37 -17.72
N TYR A 97 -13.77 -16.39 -18.35
CA TYR A 97 -14.22 -15.21 -17.63
C TYR A 97 -15.24 -15.54 -16.54
N ASP A 98 -16.19 -16.43 -16.82
CA ASP A 98 -17.20 -16.87 -15.84
C ASP A 98 -16.54 -17.52 -14.61
N GLN A 99 -15.60 -18.43 -14.82
CA GLN A 99 -14.83 -19.06 -13.75
C GLN A 99 -13.97 -18.05 -12.98
N PHE A 100 -13.28 -17.17 -13.69
CA PHE A 100 -12.45 -16.10 -13.10
C PHE A 100 -13.30 -15.19 -12.21
N MET A 101 -14.42 -14.67 -12.74
CA MET A 101 -15.35 -13.81 -12.02
C MET A 101 -15.91 -14.49 -10.78
N THR A 102 -16.40 -15.73 -10.93
CA THR A 102 -17.00 -16.49 -9.82
C THR A 102 -15.98 -16.72 -8.71
N THR A 103 -14.74 -17.09 -9.05
CA THR A 103 -13.69 -17.33 -8.06
C THR A 103 -13.30 -16.05 -7.32
N LEU A 104 -13.17 -14.92 -8.02
CA LEU A 104 -12.88 -13.64 -7.38
C LEU A 104 -14.05 -13.10 -6.54
N ILE A 105 -15.29 -13.37 -6.94
CA ILE A 105 -16.47 -13.05 -6.12
C ILE A 105 -16.47 -13.86 -4.83
N LEU A 106 -16.09 -15.13 -4.88
CA LEU A 106 -15.96 -15.95 -3.67
C LEU A 106 -14.84 -15.45 -2.76
N HIS A 107 -13.74 -14.96 -3.34
CA HIS A 107 -12.59 -14.45 -2.58
C HIS A 107 -12.84 -13.08 -1.95
N PHE A 108 -13.32 -12.11 -2.72
CA PHE A 108 -13.50 -10.72 -2.27
C PHE A 108 -14.92 -10.41 -1.76
N GLY A 109 -15.91 -11.20 -2.14
CA GLY A 109 -17.32 -10.87 -2.06
C GLY A 109 -17.82 -10.05 -3.25
N ARG A 110 -19.09 -10.22 -3.60
CA ARG A 110 -19.69 -9.65 -4.83
C ARG A 110 -19.49 -8.14 -4.97
N ASN A 111 -19.84 -7.36 -3.94
CA ASN A 111 -19.73 -5.91 -3.99
C ASN A 111 -18.27 -5.44 -4.11
N GLN A 112 -17.37 -6.09 -3.38
CA GLN A 112 -15.95 -5.77 -3.36
C GLN A 112 -15.26 -6.14 -4.69
N TYR A 113 -15.66 -7.24 -5.33
CA TYR A 113 -15.22 -7.60 -6.67
C TYR A 113 -15.56 -6.50 -7.69
N PHE A 114 -16.82 -6.06 -7.74
CA PHE A 114 -17.24 -5.05 -8.72
C PHE A 114 -16.59 -3.68 -8.48
N LYS A 115 -16.36 -3.29 -7.24
CA LYS A 115 -15.60 -2.07 -6.91
C LYS A 115 -14.16 -2.15 -7.44
N ARG A 116 -13.48 -3.28 -7.21
CA ARG A 116 -12.11 -3.52 -7.72
C ARG A 116 -12.07 -3.55 -9.23
N ARG A 117 -13.00 -4.27 -9.86
CA ARG A 117 -13.09 -4.37 -11.32
C ARG A 117 -13.24 -3.00 -11.98
N ARG A 118 -14.09 -2.12 -11.44
CA ARG A 118 -14.29 -0.76 -11.97
C ARG A 118 -13.17 0.22 -11.63
N GLY A 119 -12.29 -0.14 -10.70
CA GLY A 119 -11.24 0.76 -10.23
C GLY A 119 -11.66 1.72 -9.13
N ASP A 120 -12.79 1.47 -8.44
CA ASP A 120 -13.21 2.27 -7.28
C ASP A 120 -12.29 2.04 -6.07
N ILE A 121 -11.61 0.88 -6.02
CA ILE A 121 -10.67 0.47 -4.99
C ILE A 121 -9.31 0.24 -5.64
N LEU A 122 -8.26 0.76 -5.00
CA LEU A 122 -6.88 0.48 -5.37
C LEU A 122 -6.52 -0.97 -5.01
N LEU A 123 -5.79 -1.62 -5.90
CA LEU A 123 -5.30 -2.98 -5.75
C LEU A 123 -3.83 -2.93 -5.33
N PRO A 124 -3.50 -3.25 -4.06
CA PRO A 124 -2.11 -3.37 -3.65
C PRO A 124 -1.43 -4.56 -4.35
N PRO A 125 -0.08 -4.65 -4.31
CA PRO A 125 0.65 -5.72 -4.99
C PRO A 125 0.14 -7.13 -4.66
N GLU A 126 -0.24 -7.38 -3.41
CA GLU A 126 -0.73 -8.67 -2.94
C GLU A 126 -2.07 -9.06 -3.61
N GLU A 127 -2.98 -8.10 -3.76
CA GLU A 127 -4.25 -8.34 -4.45
C GLU A 127 -4.06 -8.49 -5.97
N GLN A 128 -3.10 -7.78 -6.57
CA GLN A 128 -2.72 -7.96 -7.96
C GLN A 128 -2.23 -9.39 -8.21
N GLU A 129 -1.41 -9.91 -7.31
CA GLU A 129 -0.89 -11.28 -7.38
C GLU A 129 -2.03 -12.31 -7.30
N VAL A 130 -2.98 -12.15 -6.38
CA VAL A 130 -4.18 -13.00 -6.29
C VAL A 130 -4.94 -13.01 -7.62
N ILE A 131 -5.15 -11.85 -8.23
CA ILE A 131 -5.86 -11.74 -9.50
C ILE A 131 -5.08 -12.43 -10.62
N ARG A 132 -3.75 -12.28 -10.68
CA ARG A 132 -2.89 -12.93 -11.68
C ARG A 132 -2.89 -14.46 -11.53
N LEU A 133 -2.82 -14.97 -10.31
CA LEU A 133 -2.95 -16.41 -10.03
C LEU A 133 -4.30 -16.97 -10.49
N MET A 134 -5.38 -16.20 -10.35
CA MET A 134 -6.69 -16.64 -10.84
C MET A 134 -6.76 -16.62 -12.37
N LEU A 135 -6.11 -15.68 -13.05
CA LEU A 135 -5.98 -15.71 -14.53
C LEU A 135 -5.25 -16.97 -15.00
N GLU A 136 -4.12 -17.29 -14.37
CA GLU A 136 -3.36 -18.52 -14.68
C GLU A 136 -4.21 -19.78 -14.45
N LYS A 137 -4.94 -19.83 -13.34
CA LYS A 137 -5.79 -20.98 -12.98
C LYS A 137 -6.88 -21.26 -14.03
N VAL A 138 -7.42 -20.23 -14.67
CA VAL A 138 -8.41 -20.39 -15.74
C VAL A 138 -7.80 -20.51 -17.13
N GLY A 139 -6.47 -20.54 -17.23
CA GLY A 139 -5.73 -20.64 -18.48
C GLY A 139 -5.78 -19.36 -19.32
N ALA A 140 -5.96 -18.21 -18.69
CA ALA A 140 -5.89 -16.91 -19.33
C ALA A 140 -4.48 -16.30 -19.21
N ASP A 141 -4.22 -15.23 -19.98
CA ASP A 141 -2.95 -14.52 -19.93
C ASP A 141 -2.81 -13.75 -18.59
N SER A 142 -1.95 -14.24 -17.70
CA SER A 142 -1.68 -13.59 -16.40
C SER A 142 -0.92 -12.27 -16.51
N LYS A 143 -0.37 -11.96 -17.69
CA LYS A 143 0.39 -10.72 -17.94
C LYS A 143 -0.49 -9.59 -18.47
N MET A 144 -1.81 -9.78 -18.54
CA MET A 144 -2.71 -8.70 -18.94
C MET A 144 -2.54 -7.47 -18.05
N ASP A 145 -2.50 -6.29 -18.66
CA ASP A 145 -2.40 -5.04 -17.94
C ASP A 145 -3.70 -4.65 -17.26
N PHE A 146 -3.61 -4.20 -16.02
CA PHE A 146 -4.71 -3.51 -15.34
C PHE A 146 -5.05 -2.20 -16.07
N ASP A 147 -6.22 -1.65 -15.81
CA ASP A 147 -6.71 -0.46 -16.54
C ASP A 147 -5.82 0.77 -16.25
N LYS A 148 -5.22 0.88 -15.06
CA LYS A 148 -4.32 1.97 -14.66
C LYS A 148 -3.36 1.53 -13.56
N TYR A 149 -2.19 2.19 -13.46
CA TYR A 149 -1.22 2.00 -12.38
C TYR A 149 -0.92 3.34 -11.69
N GLU A 150 -0.76 3.31 -10.38
CA GLU A 150 -0.46 4.48 -9.54
C GLU A 150 0.55 4.10 -8.44
N GLU A 151 1.47 5.01 -8.11
CA GLU A 151 2.40 4.81 -6.99
C GLU A 151 1.76 5.30 -5.69
N HIS A 152 1.76 4.45 -4.66
CA HIS A 152 1.23 4.76 -3.34
C HIS A 152 2.06 4.12 -2.23
N ILE A 153 2.01 4.69 -1.04
CA ILE A 153 2.54 4.07 0.17
C ILE A 153 1.64 2.88 0.54
N ASN A 154 2.25 1.73 0.78
CA ASN A 154 1.52 0.54 1.22
C ASN A 154 1.41 0.50 2.76
N TRP A 155 0.31 1.02 3.28
CA TRP A 155 0.02 1.02 4.71
C TRP A 155 -0.43 -0.34 5.26
N SER A 156 -0.69 -1.33 4.41
CA SER A 156 -1.16 -2.66 4.80
C SER A 156 -0.05 -3.72 4.88
N ALA A 157 1.14 -3.39 4.43
CA ALA A 157 2.29 -4.30 4.41
C ALA A 157 2.89 -4.51 5.81
#